data_d3296cc260b7fbbef3b6068c99f68cbd
#
_entry.id   d3296cc260b7fbbef3b6068c99f68cbd
#
_cell.length_a   1.000
_cell.length_b   1.000
_cell.length_c   1.000
_cell.angle_alpha   90.00
_cell.angle_beta   90.00
_cell.angle_gamma   90.00
#
_symmetry.space_group_name_H-M   'P 1'
#
loop_
_entity.id
_entity.type
_entity.pdbx_description
1 polymer ?
#
loop_
_entity_poly.entity_id
_entity_poly.type
_entity_poly.pdbx_seq_one_letter_code
_entity_poly.pdbx_strand_id
1 'polypeptide(L)'
;MKILLVEDDRDLCNTVKLQLERAGYETDVCYQGQDALFYANQYPYDVIVLDRMLPQVDGLTILQGLRRKQIATPVIITTALDGVNDRIDGLDAGADDYLTKPYAVGELLARIRA
;
A
#
# COMPACT_ATOMS: atom_id res chain seq x y z
N MET A 1 11.60 -5.77 9.50
CA MET A 1 10.53 -4.85 9.06
C MET A 1 9.34 -5.66 8.59
N LYS A 2 8.16 -5.27 9.00
CA LYS A 2 6.91 -5.94 8.64
C LYS A 2 6.07 -5.06 7.73
N ILE A 3 5.64 -5.63 6.59
CA ILE A 3 4.92 -4.89 5.54
C ILE A 3 3.54 -5.51 5.35
N LEU A 4 2.52 -4.66 5.19
CA LEU A 4 1.20 -5.08 4.74
C LEU A 4 1.06 -4.70 3.26
N LEU A 5 0.82 -5.70 2.40
CA LEU A 5 0.61 -5.50 0.97
C LEU A 5 -0.87 -5.69 0.66
N VAL A 6 -1.52 -4.64 0.19
CA VAL A 6 -2.94 -4.65 -0.15
C VAL A 6 -3.08 -4.50 -1.66
N GLU A 7 -3.42 -5.59 -2.33
CA GLU A 7 -3.46 -5.69 -3.79
C GLU A 7 -4.45 -6.79 -4.19
N ASP A 8 -5.39 -6.47 -5.06
CA ASP A 8 -6.40 -7.44 -5.51
C ASP A 8 -5.94 -8.34 -6.65
N ASP A 9 -4.95 -7.91 -7.44
CA ASP A 9 -4.34 -8.74 -8.47
C ASP A 9 -3.44 -9.78 -7.80
N ARG A 10 -3.90 -11.03 -7.76
CA ARG A 10 -3.21 -12.09 -7.02
C ARG A 10 -1.85 -12.42 -7.60
N ASP A 11 -1.70 -12.38 -8.92
CA ASP A 11 -0.41 -12.65 -9.58
C ASP A 11 0.61 -11.58 -9.24
N LEU A 12 0.21 -10.31 -9.35
CA LEU A 12 1.06 -9.20 -8.96
C LEU A 12 1.41 -9.27 -7.48
N CYS A 13 0.42 -9.55 -6.65
CA CYS A 13 0.61 -9.66 -5.20
C CYS A 13 1.63 -10.74 -4.86
N ASN A 14 1.51 -11.92 -5.47
CA ASN A 14 2.43 -13.03 -5.22
C ASN A 14 3.85 -12.67 -5.65
N THR A 15 4.00 -12.03 -6.80
CA THR A 15 5.31 -11.61 -7.32
C THR A 15 5.95 -10.59 -6.38
N VAL A 16 5.21 -9.58 -5.96
CA VAL A 16 5.71 -8.52 -5.09
C VAL A 16 6.05 -9.08 -3.70
N LYS A 17 5.17 -9.90 -3.14
CA LYS A 17 5.41 -10.54 -1.85
C LYS A 17 6.71 -11.32 -1.85
N LEU A 18 6.94 -12.13 -2.89
CA LEU A 18 8.15 -12.93 -3.00
C LEU A 18 9.40 -12.04 -2.98
N GLN A 19 9.39 -10.94 -3.72
CA GLN A 19 10.52 -10.01 -3.78
C GLN A 19 10.74 -9.30 -2.45
N LEU A 20 9.67 -8.90 -1.77
CA LEU A 20 9.77 -8.27 -0.46
C LEU A 20 10.36 -9.24 0.58
N GLU A 21 9.92 -10.50 0.56
CA GLU A 21 10.44 -11.51 1.46
C GLU A 21 11.90 -11.84 1.18
N ARG A 22 12.30 -11.88 -0.09
CA ARG A 22 13.70 -12.06 -0.47
C ARG A 22 14.58 -10.92 0.00
N ALA A 23 14.01 -9.73 0.13
CA ALA A 23 14.74 -8.57 0.66
C ALA A 23 14.81 -8.58 2.20
N GLY A 24 14.22 -9.57 2.85
CA GLY A 24 14.26 -9.73 4.30
C GLY A 24 13.06 -9.14 5.04
N TYR A 25 12.00 -8.74 4.31
CA TYR A 25 10.82 -8.14 4.93
C TYR A 25 9.71 -9.16 5.13
N GLU A 26 9.21 -9.28 6.35
CA GLU A 26 8.04 -10.07 6.64
C GLU A 26 6.82 -9.39 6.02
N THR A 27 6.05 -10.12 5.21
CA THR A 27 4.97 -9.53 4.40
C THR A 27 3.65 -10.27 4.61
N ASP A 28 2.65 -9.54 5.09
CA ASP A 28 1.26 -10.00 5.10
C ASP A 28 0.54 -9.45 3.89
N VAL A 29 -0.46 -10.16 3.40
CA VAL A 29 -1.17 -9.83 2.18
C VAL A 29 -2.66 -9.72 2.44
N CYS A 30 -3.29 -8.69 1.88
CA CYS A 30 -4.74 -8.55 1.79
C CYS A 30 -5.14 -8.33 0.35
N TYR A 31 -6.26 -8.92 -0.05
CA TYR A 31 -6.80 -8.75 -1.40
C TYR A 31 -7.97 -7.75 -1.43
N GLN A 32 -8.44 -7.31 -0.28
CA GLN A 32 -9.58 -6.41 -0.15
C GLN A 32 -9.26 -5.28 0.84
N GLY A 33 -9.81 -4.09 0.57
CA GLY A 33 -9.55 -2.93 1.40
C GLY A 33 -10.07 -3.04 2.82
N GLN A 34 -11.21 -3.72 3.01
CA GLN A 34 -11.78 -3.92 4.35
C GLN A 34 -10.83 -4.70 5.26
N ASP A 35 -10.16 -5.69 4.71
CA ASP A 35 -9.20 -6.50 5.45
C ASP A 35 -7.99 -5.66 5.86
N ALA A 36 -7.61 -4.69 5.02
CA ALA A 36 -6.48 -3.81 5.32
C ALA A 36 -6.72 -2.99 6.58
N LEU A 37 -7.92 -2.44 6.75
CA LEU A 37 -8.28 -1.71 7.98
C LEU A 37 -8.19 -2.61 9.21
N PHE A 38 -8.70 -3.82 9.09
CA PHE A 38 -8.65 -4.79 10.18
C PHE A 38 -7.20 -5.13 10.55
N TYR A 39 -6.39 -5.51 9.57
CA TYR A 39 -4.99 -5.89 9.83
C TYR A 39 -4.18 -4.72 10.37
N ALA A 40 -4.33 -3.53 9.80
CA ALA A 40 -3.58 -2.36 10.23
C ALA A 40 -3.93 -1.96 11.67
N ASN A 41 -5.15 -2.24 12.11
CA ASN A 41 -5.59 -1.97 13.49
C ASN A 41 -5.10 -3.04 14.47
N GLN A 42 -4.88 -4.27 14.00
CA GLN A 42 -4.49 -5.41 14.85
C GLN A 42 -2.97 -5.55 15.02
N TYR A 43 -2.20 -5.21 13.99
CA TYR A 43 -0.77 -5.51 13.95
C TYR A 43 0.05 -4.26 13.66
N PRO A 44 1.24 -4.14 14.27
CA PRO A 44 2.12 -3.01 14.01
C PRO A 44 2.92 -3.24 12.72
N TYR A 45 2.50 -2.62 11.62
CA TYR A 45 3.27 -2.63 10.38
C TYR A 45 4.22 -1.44 10.31
N ASP A 46 5.34 -1.64 9.64
CA ASP A 46 6.31 -0.57 9.38
C ASP A 46 5.94 0.23 8.13
N VAL A 47 5.34 -0.44 7.15
CA VAL A 47 4.88 0.19 5.91
C VAL A 47 3.65 -0.56 5.42
N ILE A 48 2.71 0.17 4.85
CA ILE A 48 1.56 -0.39 4.12
C ILE A 48 1.71 0.00 2.66
N VAL A 49 1.71 -1.00 1.77
CA VAL A 49 1.67 -0.79 0.32
C VAL A 49 0.22 -1.03 -0.10
N LEU A 50 -0.45 0.02 -0.54
CA LEU A 50 -1.90 0.03 -0.72
C LEU A 50 -2.27 0.39 -2.15
N ASP A 51 -2.91 -0.54 -2.87
CA ASP A 51 -3.46 -0.27 -4.18
C ASP A 51 -4.65 0.68 -4.05
N ARG A 52 -4.66 1.74 -4.86
CA ARG A 52 -5.75 2.70 -4.89
C ARG A 52 -7.02 2.10 -5.51
N MET A 53 -6.86 1.32 -6.59
CA MET A 53 -7.97 0.82 -7.41
C MET A 53 -8.40 -0.57 -6.92
N LEU A 54 -8.88 -0.67 -5.69
CA LEU A 54 -9.38 -1.91 -5.13
C LEU A 54 -10.87 -2.13 -5.52
N PRO A 55 -11.33 -3.40 -5.63
CA PRO A 55 -12.74 -3.66 -5.80
C PRO A 55 -13.54 -3.12 -4.62
N GLN A 56 -14.71 -2.58 -4.87
CA GLN A 56 -15.70 -2.14 -3.88
C GLN A 56 -15.33 -0.88 -3.10
N VAL A 57 -14.05 -0.63 -2.81
CA VAL A 57 -13.61 0.51 -2.00
C VAL A 57 -12.37 1.13 -2.62
N ASP A 58 -12.36 2.46 -2.80
CA ASP A 58 -11.16 3.19 -3.21
C ASP A 58 -10.09 3.13 -2.11
N GLY A 59 -8.85 2.84 -2.49
CA GLY A 59 -7.74 2.80 -1.54
C GLY A 59 -7.56 4.11 -0.77
N LEU A 60 -7.89 5.26 -1.37
CA LEU A 60 -7.83 6.54 -0.65
C LEU A 60 -8.83 6.58 0.51
N THR A 61 -9.99 5.96 0.35
CA THR A 61 -10.98 5.85 1.42
C THR A 61 -10.42 5.01 2.57
N ILE A 62 -9.73 3.92 2.24
CA ILE A 62 -9.05 3.10 3.25
C ILE A 62 -7.98 3.91 3.98
N LEU A 63 -7.16 4.64 3.23
CA LEU A 63 -6.11 5.49 3.80
C LEU A 63 -6.69 6.54 4.75
N GLN A 64 -7.75 7.22 4.33
CA GLN A 64 -8.44 8.20 5.18
C GLN A 64 -8.98 7.56 6.45
N GLY A 65 -9.51 6.33 6.34
CA GLY A 65 -9.97 5.57 7.49
C GLY A 65 -8.85 5.26 8.47
N LEU A 66 -7.67 4.89 7.97
CA LEU A 66 -6.49 4.64 8.80
C LEU A 66 -6.10 5.92 9.57
N ARG A 67 -6.06 7.05 8.87
CA ARG A 67 -5.65 8.33 9.49
C ARG A 67 -6.68 8.80 10.54
N ARG A 68 -7.96 8.60 10.29
CA ARG A 68 -9.00 8.93 11.30
C ARG A 68 -8.86 8.11 12.58
N LYS A 69 -8.39 6.87 12.45
CA LYS A 69 -8.11 6.01 13.61
C LYS A 69 -6.76 6.31 14.25
N GLN A 70 -6.08 7.36 13.79
CA GLN A 70 -4.76 7.77 14.29
C GLN A 70 -3.69 6.69 14.07
N ILE A 71 -3.85 5.88 13.04
CA ILE A 71 -2.82 4.93 12.60
C ILE A 71 -1.87 5.69 11.69
N ALA A 72 -0.67 5.96 12.18
CA ALA A 72 0.32 6.78 11.49
C ALA A 72 1.30 5.98 10.64
N THR A 73 1.10 4.69 10.48
CA THR A 73 1.95 3.82 9.66
C THR A 73 2.16 4.44 8.28
N PRO A 74 3.40 4.55 7.79
CA PRO A 74 3.67 5.05 6.45
C PRO A 74 2.94 4.23 5.39
N VAL A 75 2.32 4.92 4.42
CA VAL A 75 1.56 4.29 3.35
C VAL A 75 2.11 4.72 2.00
N ILE A 76 2.41 3.74 1.15
CA ILE A 76 2.76 3.95 -0.25
C ILE A 76 1.54 3.54 -1.07
N ILE A 77 0.95 4.48 -1.81
CA ILE A 77 -0.15 4.21 -2.72
C ILE A 77 0.41 3.70 -4.05
N THR A 78 -0.14 2.61 -4.55
CA THR A 78 0.17 2.10 -5.90
C THR A 78 -1.07 2.18 -6.77
N THR A 79 -0.90 2.59 -8.03
CA THR A 79 -2.04 2.72 -8.95
C THR A 79 -1.58 2.99 -10.39
N ALA A 80 -2.44 2.68 -11.35
CA ALA A 80 -2.23 3.07 -12.74
C ALA A 80 -2.56 4.54 -13.02
N LEU A 81 -3.17 5.26 -12.07
CA LEU A 81 -3.52 6.67 -12.22
C LEU A 81 -2.27 7.52 -11.98
N ASP A 82 -1.75 8.15 -13.03
CA ASP A 82 -0.47 8.87 -12.99
C ASP A 82 -0.60 10.39 -13.18
N GLY A 83 -1.80 10.92 -13.23
CA GLY A 83 -2.04 12.36 -13.36
C GLY A 83 -1.58 13.14 -12.14
N VAL A 84 -1.27 14.42 -12.35
CA VAL A 84 -0.83 15.30 -11.25
C VAL A 84 -1.90 15.39 -10.18
N ASN A 85 -3.17 15.56 -10.58
CA ASN A 85 -4.27 15.63 -9.62
C ASN A 85 -4.46 14.33 -8.85
N ASP A 86 -4.24 13.18 -9.50
CA ASP A 86 -4.31 11.89 -8.84
C ASP A 86 -3.27 11.78 -7.72
N ARG A 87 -2.05 12.25 -7.97
CA ARG A 87 -0.98 12.26 -6.97
C ARG A 87 -1.27 13.22 -5.83
N ILE A 88 -1.80 14.40 -6.16
CA ILE A 88 -2.20 15.39 -5.16
C ILE A 88 -3.27 14.79 -4.25
N ASP A 89 -4.28 14.15 -4.80
CA ASP A 89 -5.34 13.50 -4.04
C ASP A 89 -4.79 12.43 -3.09
N GLY A 90 -3.83 11.63 -3.57
CA GLY A 90 -3.19 10.61 -2.75
C GLY A 90 -2.42 11.20 -1.57
N LEU A 91 -1.62 12.21 -1.83
CA LEU A 91 -0.83 12.87 -0.79
C LEU A 91 -1.73 13.62 0.20
N ASP A 92 -2.76 14.30 -0.29
CA ASP A 92 -3.72 15.01 0.57
C ASP A 92 -4.53 14.04 1.45
N ALA A 93 -4.76 12.82 0.96
CA ALA A 93 -5.44 11.78 1.76
C ALA A 93 -4.56 11.23 2.88
N GLY A 94 -3.26 11.55 2.89
CA GLY A 94 -2.33 11.16 3.94
C GLY A 94 -1.28 10.12 3.54
N ALA A 95 -1.09 9.88 2.21
CA ALA A 95 -0.05 8.99 1.73
C ALA A 95 1.33 9.62 1.92
N ASP A 96 2.32 8.78 2.24
CA ASP A 96 3.71 9.19 2.35
C ASP A 96 4.40 9.14 0.98
N ASP A 97 3.91 8.31 0.08
CA ASP A 97 4.45 8.18 -1.25
C ASP A 97 3.38 7.66 -2.22
N TYR A 98 3.65 7.81 -3.51
CA TYR A 98 2.70 7.45 -4.58
C TYR A 98 3.50 6.83 -5.73
N LEU A 99 3.20 5.59 -6.08
CA LEU A 99 3.96 4.82 -7.07
C LEU A 99 3.05 4.36 -8.20
N THR A 100 3.38 4.75 -9.43
CA THR A 100 2.56 4.47 -10.61
C THR A 100 2.83 3.08 -11.17
N LYS A 101 1.77 2.33 -11.47
CA LYS A 101 1.83 1.04 -12.15
C LYS A 101 1.98 1.21 -13.66
N PRO A 102 2.72 0.34 -14.36
CA PRO A 102 3.54 -0.72 -13.79
C PRO A 102 4.81 -0.14 -13.16
N TYR A 103 5.21 -0.68 -12.03
CA TYR A 103 6.43 -0.24 -11.37
C TYR A 103 7.46 -1.38 -11.31
N ALA A 104 8.73 -1.01 -11.24
CA ALA A 104 9.78 -1.97 -10.95
C ALA A 104 9.77 -2.27 -9.45
N VAL A 105 9.87 -3.53 -9.07
CA VAL A 105 9.90 -3.89 -7.65
C VAL A 105 11.11 -3.26 -6.96
N GLY A 106 12.22 -3.09 -7.68
CA GLY A 106 13.37 -2.36 -7.16
C GLY A 106 13.06 -0.93 -6.75
N GLU A 107 12.18 -0.24 -7.48
CA GLU A 107 11.74 1.10 -7.12
C GLU A 107 10.88 1.07 -5.86
N LEU A 108 9.96 0.11 -5.76
CA LEU A 108 9.16 -0.06 -4.55
C LEU A 108 10.05 -0.31 -3.33
N LEU A 109 11.06 -1.18 -3.47
CA LEU A 109 12.00 -1.46 -2.39
C LEU A 109 12.78 -0.21 -1.98
N ALA A 110 13.20 0.62 -2.94
CA ALA A 110 13.90 1.86 -2.67
C ALA A 110 13.03 2.86 -1.89
N ARG A 111 11.75 2.95 -2.26
CA ARG A 111 10.81 3.84 -1.55
C ARG A 111 10.51 3.34 -0.14
N ILE A 112 10.45 2.04 0.05
CA ILE A 112 10.27 1.45 1.38
C ILE A 112 11.46 1.79 2.28
N ARG A 113 12.69 1.79 1.72
CA ARG A 113 13.90 2.14 2.49
C ARG A 113 14.00 3.64 2.84
N ALA A 114 13.32 4.45 2.08
CA ALA A 114 13.39 5.91 2.25
C ALA A 114 12.71 6.39 3.54
#